data_0d97949fe7422061ef169cf9044fe847
#
_entry.id   0d97949fe7422061ef169cf9044fe847
#
_cell.length_a   1.000
_cell.length_b   1.000
_cell.length_c   1.000
_cell.angle_alpha   90.00
_cell.angle_beta   90.00
_cell.angle_gamma   90.00
#
_symmetry.space_group_name_H-M   'P 1'
#
loop_
_entity.id
_entity.type
_entity.pdbx_description
1 polymer ?
#
loop_
_entity_poly.entity_id
_entity_poly.type
_entity_poly.pdbx_seq_one_letter_code
_entity_poly.pdbx_strand_id
1 'polypeptide(L)'
;MNLLLAEVAQATQRLAAAGVPSPRFDAEELAAFVHEVKRGELHTVADADFDARYWEVISRREAREPLQHITGRAFFRYLELQVGPGVFVPRPETESVVGWAIDALRSMDVAEPLVVDLCTGSGAIALALAQEVPRSRVHAVELSDQAYGWARRNVDTSPDAPRINLTQGDATKAFADQPELNGRFDLVISNPPYIPLTEWEYVAPEARDHDPELALFSGEDGLDTIRGIERVAARLLRPGGVVVVEHADTQGGLVPWIFREEAGWTDAADHRDLNNRPRFATARRAAP
;
A
#
# COMPACT_ATOMS: atom_id res chain seq x y z
N MET A 1 -32.36 6.31 24.74
CA MET A 1 -31.08 6.44 23.99
C MET A 1 -30.70 5.02 23.62
N ASN A 2 -30.41 4.73 22.37
CA ASN A 2 -30.05 3.38 21.92
C ASN A 2 -28.78 2.94 22.66
N LEU A 3 -28.77 1.74 23.25
CA LEU A 3 -27.68 1.20 24.05
C LEU A 3 -26.37 1.25 23.25
N LEU A 4 -26.37 0.73 22.02
CA LEU A 4 -25.16 0.69 21.18
C LEU A 4 -24.56 2.09 20.96
N LEU A 5 -25.39 3.13 20.74
CA LEU A 5 -24.86 4.49 20.57
C LEU A 5 -24.26 5.06 21.87
N ALA A 6 -24.75 4.64 23.02
CA ALA A 6 -24.14 5.00 24.30
C ALA A 6 -22.77 4.29 24.49
N GLU A 7 -22.69 3.02 24.13
CA GLU A 7 -21.46 2.23 24.17
C GLU A 7 -20.40 2.78 23.16
N VAL A 8 -20.82 3.18 21.96
CA VAL A 8 -19.94 3.85 20.98
C VAL A 8 -19.39 5.17 21.52
N ALA A 9 -20.21 5.95 22.24
CA ALA A 9 -19.73 7.19 22.85
C ALA A 9 -18.68 6.91 23.95
N GLN A 10 -18.87 5.88 24.76
CA GLN A 10 -17.89 5.47 25.77
C GLN A 10 -16.61 4.93 25.13
N ALA A 11 -16.73 4.09 24.10
CA ALA A 11 -15.59 3.56 23.33
C ALA A 11 -14.76 4.70 22.70
N THR A 12 -15.43 5.70 22.13
CA THR A 12 -14.77 6.91 21.59
C THR A 12 -13.88 7.58 22.63
N GLN A 13 -14.36 7.71 23.88
CA GLN A 13 -13.56 8.33 24.95
C GLN A 13 -12.33 7.48 25.31
N ARG A 14 -12.49 6.14 25.38
CA ARG A 14 -11.38 5.22 25.67
C ARG A 14 -10.32 5.26 24.57
N LEU A 15 -10.73 5.18 23.30
CA LEU A 15 -9.82 5.24 22.18
C LEU A 15 -9.10 6.60 22.09
N ALA A 16 -9.80 7.71 22.40
CA ALA A 16 -9.18 9.03 22.48
C ALA A 16 -8.11 9.10 23.59
N ALA A 17 -8.39 8.53 24.77
CA ALA A 17 -7.44 8.46 25.89
C ALA A 17 -6.20 7.61 25.53
N ALA A 18 -6.36 6.58 24.71
CA ALA A 18 -5.27 5.76 24.17
C ALA A 18 -4.50 6.41 23.02
N GLY A 19 -4.85 7.63 22.59
CA GLY A 19 -4.19 8.38 21.53
C GLY A 19 -4.50 7.88 20.11
N VAL A 20 -5.61 7.17 19.91
CA VAL A 20 -6.07 6.75 18.57
C VAL A 20 -6.42 8.00 17.76
N PRO A 21 -5.91 8.17 16.52
CA PRO A 21 -6.08 9.42 15.74
C PRO A 21 -7.54 9.74 15.38
N SER A 22 -8.37 8.72 15.13
CA SER A 22 -9.76 8.87 14.71
C SER A 22 -10.71 8.09 15.61
N PRO A 23 -10.77 8.41 16.92
CA PRO A 23 -11.38 7.53 17.92
C PRO A 23 -12.88 7.28 17.71
N ARG A 24 -13.63 8.28 17.25
CA ARG A 24 -15.06 8.13 16.96
C ARG A 24 -15.29 7.28 15.71
N PHE A 25 -14.53 7.53 14.65
CA PHE A 25 -14.62 6.76 13.42
C PHE A 25 -14.32 5.28 13.69
N ASP A 26 -13.23 5.00 14.42
CA ASP A 26 -12.82 3.63 14.75
C ASP A 26 -13.86 2.94 15.64
N ALA A 27 -14.41 3.64 16.63
CA ALA A 27 -15.47 3.09 17.49
C ALA A 27 -16.74 2.74 16.70
N GLU A 28 -17.18 3.60 15.78
CA GLU A 28 -18.33 3.36 14.91
C GLU A 28 -18.07 2.21 13.90
N GLU A 29 -16.88 2.13 13.29
CA GLU A 29 -16.51 1.05 12.36
C GLU A 29 -16.44 -0.31 13.07
N LEU A 30 -15.89 -0.37 14.28
CA LEU A 30 -15.83 -1.60 15.07
C LEU A 30 -17.22 -2.03 15.52
N ALA A 31 -18.12 -1.10 15.87
CA ALA A 31 -19.51 -1.41 16.16
C ALA A 31 -20.20 -1.98 14.90
N ALA A 32 -20.04 -1.36 13.76
CA ALA A 32 -20.59 -1.81 12.49
C ALA A 32 -20.08 -3.22 12.11
N PHE A 33 -18.79 -3.46 12.33
CA PHE A 33 -18.15 -4.76 12.09
C PHE A 33 -18.74 -5.87 12.97
N VAL A 34 -18.87 -5.63 14.29
CA VAL A 34 -19.38 -6.65 15.23
C VAL A 34 -20.86 -6.96 15.00
N HIS A 35 -21.65 -5.95 14.68
CA HIS A 35 -23.09 -6.11 14.45
C HIS A 35 -23.46 -6.42 12.99
N GLU A 36 -22.46 -6.56 12.09
CA GLU A 36 -22.66 -6.87 10.67
C GLU A 36 -23.62 -5.90 9.95
N VAL A 37 -23.56 -4.62 10.32
CA VAL A 37 -24.34 -3.54 9.73
C VAL A 37 -23.42 -2.49 9.08
N LYS A 38 -23.97 -1.61 8.27
CA LYS A 38 -23.23 -0.43 7.81
C LYS A 38 -23.12 0.61 8.94
N ARG A 39 -22.03 1.35 8.98
CA ARG A 39 -21.82 2.41 9.99
C ARG A 39 -22.99 3.39 10.09
N GLY A 40 -23.60 3.79 8.95
CA GLY A 40 -24.78 4.63 8.95
C GLY A 40 -26.06 4.00 9.49
N GLU A 41 -26.05 2.68 9.71
CA GLU A 41 -27.19 1.89 10.17
C GLU A 41 -27.10 1.49 11.65
N LEU A 42 -26.07 1.93 12.37
CA LEU A 42 -25.87 1.59 13.81
C LEU A 42 -27.08 1.92 14.67
N HIS A 43 -27.85 2.95 14.32
CA HIS A 43 -29.07 3.34 15.02
C HIS A 43 -30.21 2.31 14.91
N THR A 44 -30.13 1.35 13.98
CA THR A 44 -31.14 0.30 13.75
C THR A 44 -30.93 -0.92 14.64
N VAL A 45 -29.76 -1.06 15.26
CA VAL A 45 -29.45 -2.18 16.17
C VAL A 45 -30.28 -2.02 17.44
N ALA A 46 -31.11 -3.03 17.75
CA ALA A 46 -31.92 -3.02 18.97
C ALA A 46 -31.07 -3.27 20.22
N ASP A 47 -31.46 -2.70 21.35
CA ASP A 47 -30.72 -2.87 22.61
C ASP A 47 -30.55 -4.35 23.03
N ALA A 48 -31.52 -5.20 22.68
CA ALA A 48 -31.47 -6.64 22.95
C ALA A 48 -30.44 -7.40 22.08
N ASP A 49 -30.03 -6.80 20.97
CA ASP A 49 -29.10 -7.38 19.99
C ASP A 49 -27.66 -6.88 20.20
N PHE A 50 -27.40 -6.15 21.31
CA PHE A 50 -26.06 -5.70 21.63
C PHE A 50 -25.11 -6.86 21.84
N ASP A 51 -24.00 -6.88 21.08
CA ASP A 51 -22.98 -7.92 21.16
C ASP A 51 -21.78 -7.46 21.99
N ALA A 52 -21.54 -8.15 23.10
CA ALA A 52 -20.44 -7.85 24.01
C ALA A 52 -19.05 -7.99 23.40
N ARG A 53 -18.90 -8.72 22.26
CA ARG A 53 -17.65 -8.78 21.46
C ARG A 53 -17.18 -7.39 21.02
N TYR A 54 -18.06 -6.41 21.00
CA TYR A 54 -17.71 -5.02 20.73
C TYR A 54 -16.57 -4.52 21.65
N TRP A 55 -16.66 -4.82 22.95
CA TRP A 55 -15.62 -4.40 23.90
C TRP A 55 -14.30 -5.15 23.74
N GLU A 56 -14.33 -6.36 23.21
CA GLU A 56 -13.12 -7.11 22.89
C GLU A 56 -12.35 -6.43 21.74
N VAL A 57 -13.03 -6.06 20.66
CA VAL A 57 -12.39 -5.35 19.52
C VAL A 57 -11.97 -3.92 19.88
N ILE A 58 -12.72 -3.23 20.77
CA ILE A 58 -12.32 -1.93 21.31
C ILE A 58 -11.02 -2.05 22.12
N SER A 59 -10.88 -3.09 22.95
CA SER A 59 -9.66 -3.31 23.73
C SER A 59 -8.44 -3.59 22.85
N ARG A 60 -8.59 -4.31 21.75
CA ARG A 60 -7.54 -4.49 20.74
C ARG A 60 -7.13 -3.15 20.11
N ARG A 61 -8.12 -2.33 19.73
CA ARG A 61 -7.84 -1.00 19.14
C ARG A 61 -7.22 -0.03 20.14
N GLU A 62 -7.62 -0.09 21.41
CA GLU A 62 -7.02 0.65 22.51
C GLU A 62 -5.54 0.28 22.70
N ALA A 63 -5.17 -0.99 22.48
CA ALA A 63 -3.78 -1.47 22.42
C ALA A 63 -3.06 -1.07 21.11
N ARG A 64 -3.63 -0.18 20.30
CA ARG A 64 -3.10 0.36 19.03
C ARG A 64 -3.01 -0.66 17.90
N GLU A 65 -3.67 -1.83 17.99
CA GLU A 65 -3.80 -2.71 16.84
C GLU A 65 -4.53 -1.99 15.70
N PRO A 66 -4.03 -2.05 14.44
CA PRO A 66 -4.68 -1.39 13.31
C PRO A 66 -6.14 -1.79 13.15
N LEU A 67 -7.01 -0.82 12.92
CA LEU A 67 -8.44 -1.08 12.66
C LEU A 67 -8.63 -2.13 11.58
N GLN A 68 -7.82 -2.06 10.51
CA GLN A 68 -7.88 -2.96 9.36
C GLN A 68 -7.49 -4.41 9.74
N HIS A 69 -6.53 -4.59 10.66
CA HIS A 69 -6.19 -5.93 11.17
C HIS A 69 -7.31 -6.51 12.05
N ILE A 70 -8.00 -5.66 12.82
CA ILE A 70 -9.12 -6.08 13.66
C ILE A 70 -10.31 -6.52 12.81
N THR A 71 -10.63 -5.73 11.77
CA THR A 71 -11.77 -5.99 10.88
C THR A 71 -11.46 -6.98 9.76
N GLY A 72 -10.18 -7.25 9.51
CA GLY A 72 -9.73 -8.11 8.40
C GLY A 72 -9.84 -7.46 7.02
N ARG A 73 -10.12 -6.14 6.95
CA ARG A 73 -10.43 -5.43 5.70
C ARG A 73 -9.68 -4.11 5.61
N ALA A 74 -9.22 -3.77 4.40
CA ALA A 74 -8.73 -2.44 4.07
C ALA A 74 -9.36 -1.95 2.76
N PHE A 75 -9.72 -0.67 2.71
CA PHE A 75 -10.20 -0.04 1.48
C PHE A 75 -9.03 0.69 0.81
N PHE A 76 -8.91 0.52 -0.49
CA PHE A 76 -7.90 1.17 -1.30
C PHE A 76 -8.46 1.46 -2.68
N ARG A 77 -8.60 2.74 -3.03
CA ARG A 77 -9.26 3.18 -4.26
C ARG A 77 -10.67 2.58 -4.38
N TYR A 78 -10.92 1.71 -5.33
CA TYR A 78 -12.20 1.03 -5.55
C TYR A 78 -12.20 -0.43 -5.07
N LEU A 79 -11.20 -0.82 -4.28
CA LEU A 79 -11.01 -2.18 -3.80
C LEU A 79 -11.36 -2.30 -2.31
N GLU A 80 -11.93 -3.42 -1.95
CA GLU A 80 -11.94 -3.94 -0.58
C GLU A 80 -10.99 -5.13 -0.52
N LEU A 81 -9.93 -4.99 0.25
CA LEU A 81 -8.83 -5.95 0.36
C LEU A 81 -8.90 -6.69 1.68
N GLN A 82 -8.58 -7.97 1.66
CA GLN A 82 -8.35 -8.75 2.87
C GLN A 82 -6.94 -8.45 3.40
N VAL A 83 -6.85 -8.12 4.67
CA VAL A 83 -5.59 -7.84 5.36
C VAL A 83 -5.61 -8.39 6.77
N GLY A 84 -4.43 -8.52 7.39
CA GLY A 84 -4.29 -8.98 8.75
C GLY A 84 -2.82 -9.00 9.18
N PRO A 85 -2.46 -9.62 10.31
CA PRO A 85 -1.09 -9.69 10.76
C PRO A 85 -0.13 -10.21 9.68
N GLY A 86 1.04 -9.57 9.59
CA GLY A 86 2.08 -9.96 8.64
C GLY A 86 2.01 -9.30 7.26
N VAL A 87 1.06 -8.37 7.05
CA VAL A 87 1.02 -7.53 5.84
C VAL A 87 0.87 -6.06 6.21
N PHE A 88 1.55 -5.20 5.47
CA PHE A 88 1.41 -3.74 5.58
C PHE A 88 -0.01 -3.31 5.17
N VAL A 89 -0.65 -2.49 6.00
CA VAL A 89 -1.97 -1.93 5.69
C VAL A 89 -1.83 -0.87 4.60
N PRO A 90 -2.52 -0.99 3.45
CA PRO A 90 -2.50 0.04 2.40
C PRO A 90 -2.84 1.43 2.95
N ARG A 91 -2.05 2.45 2.56
CA ARG A 91 -2.21 3.83 3.06
C ARG A 91 -2.90 4.70 2.02
N PRO A 92 -3.72 5.68 2.45
CA PRO A 92 -4.40 6.61 1.54
C PRO A 92 -3.43 7.43 0.66
N GLU A 93 -2.23 7.74 1.17
CA GLU A 93 -1.21 8.50 0.44
C GLU A 93 -0.76 7.77 -0.83
N THR A 94 -0.66 6.43 -0.77
CA THR A 94 -0.29 5.56 -1.91
C THR A 94 -1.32 5.64 -3.05
N GLU A 95 -2.57 6.02 -2.77
CA GLU A 95 -3.58 6.21 -3.83
C GLU A 95 -3.19 7.32 -4.81
N SER A 96 -2.46 8.35 -4.35
CA SER A 96 -1.93 9.41 -5.22
C SER A 96 -0.85 8.88 -6.16
N VAL A 97 0.01 7.98 -5.66
CA VAL A 97 1.06 7.30 -6.45
C VAL A 97 0.43 6.47 -7.57
N VAL A 98 -0.57 5.66 -7.21
CA VAL A 98 -1.31 4.82 -8.16
C VAL A 98 -2.11 5.67 -9.15
N GLY A 99 -2.72 6.77 -8.70
CA GLY A 99 -3.45 7.70 -9.58
C GLY A 99 -2.55 8.26 -10.68
N TRP A 100 -1.35 8.71 -10.33
CA TRP A 100 -0.36 9.18 -11.29
C TRP A 100 0.05 8.07 -12.28
N ALA A 101 0.30 6.86 -11.79
CA ALA A 101 0.67 5.72 -12.62
C ALA A 101 -0.43 5.33 -13.62
N ILE A 102 -1.70 5.36 -13.20
CA ILE A 102 -2.87 5.12 -14.06
C ILE A 102 -2.95 6.16 -15.18
N ASP A 103 -2.77 7.44 -14.86
CA ASP A 103 -2.81 8.53 -15.85
C ASP A 103 -1.65 8.41 -16.84
N ALA A 104 -0.47 8.06 -16.37
CA ALA A 104 0.68 7.78 -17.23
C ALA A 104 0.38 6.61 -18.19
N LEU A 105 -0.14 5.48 -17.70
CA LEU A 105 -0.49 4.31 -18.51
C LEU A 105 -1.60 4.61 -19.53
N ARG A 106 -2.59 5.41 -19.15
CA ARG A 106 -3.69 5.81 -20.04
C ARG A 106 -3.20 6.72 -21.18
N SER A 107 -2.17 7.53 -20.91
CA SER A 107 -1.57 8.42 -21.91
C SER A 107 -0.61 7.72 -22.89
N MET A 108 -0.16 6.50 -22.57
CA MET A 108 0.73 5.73 -23.43
C MET A 108 -0.02 5.15 -24.64
N ASP A 109 0.58 5.29 -25.84
CA ASP A 109 0.10 4.63 -27.06
C ASP A 109 0.63 3.18 -27.12
N VAL A 110 0.16 2.36 -26.16
CA VAL A 110 0.49 0.92 -26.04
C VAL A 110 -0.79 0.14 -25.85
N ALA A 111 -1.02 -0.84 -26.70
CA ALA A 111 -2.28 -1.62 -26.68
C ALA A 111 -2.44 -2.42 -25.38
N GLU A 112 -1.39 -3.07 -24.92
CA GLU A 112 -1.33 -3.91 -23.72
C GLU A 112 -0.11 -3.52 -22.88
N PRO A 113 -0.17 -2.48 -22.01
CA PRO A 113 0.97 -2.09 -21.20
C PRO A 113 1.38 -3.20 -20.23
N LEU A 114 2.69 -3.46 -20.18
CA LEU A 114 3.28 -4.38 -19.23
C LEU A 114 3.80 -3.62 -18.01
N VAL A 115 3.29 -3.98 -16.84
CA VAL A 115 3.54 -3.26 -15.58
C VAL A 115 4.11 -4.21 -14.54
N VAL A 116 5.01 -3.73 -13.68
CA VAL A 116 5.39 -4.47 -12.48
C VAL A 116 5.24 -3.61 -11.23
N ASP A 117 4.58 -4.21 -10.22
CA ASP A 117 4.47 -3.71 -8.84
C ASP A 117 5.50 -4.45 -7.98
N LEU A 118 6.51 -3.74 -7.51
CA LEU A 118 7.58 -4.27 -6.67
C LEU A 118 7.29 -3.95 -5.20
N CYS A 119 7.43 -4.93 -4.30
CA CYS A 119 6.99 -4.86 -2.90
C CYS A 119 5.46 -4.73 -2.80
N THR A 120 4.72 -5.65 -3.43
CA THR A 120 3.27 -5.53 -3.63
C THR A 120 2.44 -5.61 -2.34
N GLY A 121 2.99 -6.16 -1.24
CA GLY A 121 2.30 -6.28 0.05
C GLY A 121 1.00 -7.07 -0.06
N SER A 122 -0.13 -6.42 0.18
CA SER A 122 -1.47 -7.03 0.04
C SER A 122 -1.95 -7.17 -1.41
N GLY A 123 -1.17 -6.72 -2.39
CA GLY A 123 -1.58 -6.65 -3.79
C GLY A 123 -2.36 -5.39 -4.17
N ALA A 124 -2.43 -4.39 -3.30
CA ALA A 124 -3.27 -3.20 -3.46
C ALA A 124 -2.98 -2.44 -4.77
N ILE A 125 -1.70 -2.15 -5.04
CA ILE A 125 -1.26 -1.42 -6.24
C ILE A 125 -1.53 -2.27 -7.49
N ALA A 126 -1.10 -3.52 -7.49
CA ALA A 126 -1.27 -4.42 -8.63
C ALA A 126 -2.74 -4.59 -9.02
N LEU A 127 -3.62 -4.79 -8.03
CA LEU A 127 -5.06 -4.95 -8.25
C LEU A 127 -5.71 -3.66 -8.75
N ALA A 128 -5.36 -2.50 -8.18
CA ALA A 128 -5.88 -1.20 -8.63
C ALA A 128 -5.49 -0.91 -10.08
N LEU A 129 -4.23 -1.18 -10.46
CA LEU A 129 -3.77 -1.02 -11.85
C LEU A 129 -4.50 -1.98 -12.80
N ALA A 130 -4.67 -3.25 -12.43
CA ALA A 130 -5.41 -4.20 -13.24
C ALA A 130 -6.88 -3.81 -13.42
N GLN A 131 -7.53 -3.31 -12.37
CA GLN A 131 -8.94 -2.88 -12.40
C GLN A 131 -9.13 -1.61 -13.23
N GLU A 132 -8.31 -0.58 -12.98
CA GLU A 132 -8.51 0.76 -13.55
C GLU A 132 -7.84 0.96 -14.92
N VAL A 133 -6.92 0.07 -15.31
CA VAL A 133 -6.31 -0.01 -16.66
C VAL A 133 -6.56 -1.41 -17.24
N PRO A 134 -7.78 -1.73 -17.69
CA PRO A 134 -8.18 -3.12 -18.06
C PRO A 134 -7.36 -3.74 -19.19
N ARG A 135 -6.61 -2.94 -19.95
CA ARG A 135 -5.70 -3.40 -21.01
C ARG A 135 -4.30 -3.78 -20.50
N SER A 136 -3.98 -3.52 -19.22
CA SER A 136 -2.64 -3.82 -18.68
C SER A 136 -2.46 -5.28 -18.30
N ARG A 137 -1.20 -5.75 -18.39
CA ARG A 137 -0.70 -6.98 -17.78
C ARG A 137 0.16 -6.59 -16.60
N VAL A 138 -0.16 -7.07 -15.42
CA VAL A 138 0.50 -6.68 -14.18
C VAL A 138 1.28 -7.86 -13.61
N HIS A 139 2.59 -7.67 -13.42
CA HIS A 139 3.40 -8.52 -12.57
C HIS A 139 3.46 -7.90 -11.18
N ALA A 140 3.44 -8.73 -10.14
CA ALA A 140 3.55 -8.28 -8.75
C ALA A 140 4.58 -9.15 -8.03
N VAL A 141 5.46 -8.54 -7.25
CA VAL A 141 6.54 -9.23 -6.55
C VAL A 141 6.47 -8.94 -5.07
N GLU A 142 6.47 -9.99 -4.24
CA GLU A 142 6.45 -9.90 -2.79
C GLU A 142 7.48 -10.84 -2.16
N LEU A 143 8.25 -10.33 -1.21
CA LEU A 143 9.30 -11.09 -0.53
C LEU A 143 8.77 -11.93 0.63
N SER A 144 7.89 -11.35 1.45
CA SER A 144 7.37 -11.97 2.67
C SER A 144 6.37 -13.08 2.36
N ASP A 145 6.55 -14.27 2.91
CA ASP A 145 5.60 -15.39 2.80
C ASP A 145 4.19 -14.99 3.28
N GLN A 146 4.11 -14.24 4.37
CA GLN A 146 2.85 -13.82 4.97
C GLN A 146 2.13 -12.80 4.07
N ALA A 147 2.84 -11.75 3.63
CA ALA A 147 2.28 -10.74 2.74
C ALA A 147 1.91 -11.34 1.37
N TYR A 148 2.74 -12.23 0.83
CA TYR A 148 2.44 -12.99 -0.38
C TYR A 148 1.14 -13.80 -0.24
N GLY A 149 0.92 -14.42 0.92
CA GLY A 149 -0.32 -15.14 1.22
C GLY A 149 -1.56 -14.23 1.19
N TRP A 150 -1.44 -12.99 1.68
CA TRP A 150 -2.52 -11.98 1.59
C TRP A 150 -2.72 -11.50 0.15
N ALA A 151 -1.65 -11.16 -0.57
CA ALA A 151 -1.73 -10.78 -1.98
C ALA A 151 -2.40 -11.87 -2.83
N ARG A 152 -2.02 -13.14 -2.61
CA ARG A 152 -2.61 -14.29 -3.31
C ARG A 152 -4.11 -14.38 -3.09
N ARG A 153 -4.59 -14.27 -1.83
CA ARG A 153 -6.03 -14.30 -1.51
C ARG A 153 -6.78 -13.17 -2.22
N ASN A 154 -6.22 -11.96 -2.19
CA ASN A 154 -6.83 -10.80 -2.84
C ASN A 154 -6.86 -10.94 -4.37
N VAL A 155 -5.78 -11.43 -4.96
CA VAL A 155 -5.73 -11.70 -6.41
C VAL A 155 -6.71 -12.80 -6.79
N ASP A 156 -6.71 -13.94 -6.10
CA ASP A 156 -7.54 -15.11 -6.46
C ASP A 156 -9.05 -14.82 -6.37
N THR A 157 -9.46 -13.85 -5.53
CA THR A 157 -10.86 -13.42 -5.41
C THR A 157 -11.24 -12.30 -6.37
N SER A 158 -10.26 -11.70 -7.08
CA SER A 158 -10.48 -10.61 -8.02
C SER A 158 -10.92 -11.10 -9.41
N PRO A 159 -11.88 -10.42 -10.08
CA PRO A 159 -12.18 -10.68 -11.49
C PRO A 159 -10.99 -10.40 -12.41
N ASP A 160 -10.01 -9.62 -11.94
CA ASP A 160 -8.82 -9.22 -12.68
C ASP A 160 -7.65 -10.20 -12.54
N ALA A 161 -7.80 -11.27 -11.74
CA ALA A 161 -6.78 -12.30 -11.52
C ALA A 161 -6.09 -12.81 -12.81
N PRO A 162 -6.79 -13.03 -13.95
CA PRO A 162 -6.14 -13.51 -15.17
C PRO A 162 -5.10 -12.56 -15.77
N ARG A 163 -5.08 -11.30 -15.34
CA ARG A 163 -4.14 -10.27 -15.81
C ARG A 163 -3.02 -9.98 -14.82
N ILE A 164 -3.01 -10.65 -13.66
CA ILE A 164 -2.03 -10.44 -12.59
C ILE A 164 -1.17 -11.68 -12.44
N ASN A 165 0.14 -11.52 -12.62
CA ASN A 165 1.13 -12.55 -12.35
C ASN A 165 1.85 -12.25 -11.03
N LEU A 166 1.45 -12.93 -9.95
CA LEU A 166 2.02 -12.77 -8.62
C LEU A 166 3.20 -13.73 -8.42
N THR A 167 4.37 -13.18 -8.12
CA THR A 167 5.62 -13.90 -7.90
C THR A 167 6.13 -13.65 -6.48
N GLN A 168 6.53 -14.72 -5.80
CA GLN A 168 7.24 -14.58 -4.53
C GLN A 168 8.73 -14.41 -4.80
N GLY A 169 9.34 -13.33 -4.27
CA GLY A 169 10.75 -13.04 -4.49
C GLY A 169 11.19 -11.66 -4.00
N ASP A 170 12.49 -11.44 -4.07
CA ASP A 170 13.15 -10.19 -3.72
C ASP A 170 12.97 -9.16 -4.84
N ALA A 171 12.28 -8.05 -4.55
CA ALA A 171 12.04 -6.95 -5.48
C ALA A 171 13.34 -6.38 -6.08
N THR A 172 14.43 -6.38 -5.32
CA THR A 172 15.76 -5.89 -5.76
C THR A 172 16.48 -6.85 -6.71
N LYS A 173 15.92 -8.04 -6.93
CA LYS A 173 16.41 -9.10 -7.84
C LYS A 173 15.31 -9.60 -8.78
N ALA A 174 14.16 -8.92 -8.82
CA ALA A 174 13.00 -9.37 -9.58
C ALA A 174 13.39 -9.77 -11.02
N PHE A 175 12.97 -10.98 -11.43
CA PHE A 175 13.17 -11.55 -12.76
C PHE A 175 14.64 -11.59 -13.23
N ALA A 176 15.61 -11.73 -12.33
CA ALA A 176 17.04 -11.83 -12.70
C ALA A 176 17.35 -13.08 -13.54
N ASP A 177 16.56 -14.12 -13.39
CA ASP A 177 16.60 -15.39 -14.13
C ASP A 177 15.72 -15.41 -15.40
N GLN A 178 15.03 -14.30 -15.72
CA GLN A 178 14.11 -14.15 -16.84
C GLN A 178 14.56 -13.02 -17.79
N PRO A 179 15.69 -13.19 -18.51
CA PRO A 179 16.26 -12.13 -19.35
C PRO A 179 15.34 -11.68 -20.50
N GLU A 180 14.36 -12.49 -20.89
CA GLU A 180 13.34 -12.15 -21.87
C GLU A 180 12.42 -11.00 -21.43
N LEU A 181 12.36 -10.70 -20.14
CA LEU A 181 11.60 -9.59 -19.58
C LEU A 181 12.38 -8.26 -19.57
N ASN A 182 13.69 -8.29 -19.86
CA ASN A 182 14.51 -7.09 -19.90
C ASN A 182 14.06 -6.13 -21.03
N GLY A 183 13.92 -4.85 -20.69
CA GLY A 183 13.49 -3.83 -21.66
C GLY A 183 12.05 -4.01 -22.16
N ARG A 184 11.19 -4.71 -21.42
CA ARG A 184 9.82 -5.01 -21.85
C ARG A 184 8.75 -4.19 -21.12
N PHE A 185 9.02 -3.76 -19.92
CA PHE A 185 8.02 -3.10 -19.09
C PHE A 185 7.82 -1.63 -19.49
N ASP A 186 6.56 -1.21 -19.49
CA ASP A 186 6.14 0.16 -19.71
C ASP A 186 6.19 0.98 -18.42
N LEU A 187 5.92 0.31 -17.29
CA LEU A 187 5.90 0.95 -15.97
C LEU A 187 6.41 0.00 -14.90
N VAL A 188 7.28 0.52 -14.03
CA VAL A 188 7.68 -0.07 -12.75
C VAL A 188 7.13 0.82 -11.66
N ILE A 189 6.37 0.26 -10.72
CA ILE A 189 5.84 0.98 -9.56
C ILE A 189 6.24 0.25 -8.28
N SER A 190 6.45 0.99 -7.20
CA SER A 190 6.71 0.41 -5.90
C SER A 190 6.31 1.35 -4.76
N ASN A 191 5.76 0.77 -3.70
CA ASN A 191 5.80 1.34 -2.37
C ASN A 191 6.73 0.47 -1.51
N PRO A 192 8.05 0.73 -1.54
CA PRO A 192 9.03 -0.08 -0.84
C PRO A 192 9.17 0.32 0.63
N PRO A 193 9.83 -0.45 1.49
CA PRO A 193 10.31 0.04 2.76
C PRO A 193 11.27 1.21 2.53
N TYR A 194 11.09 2.31 3.28
CA TYR A 194 11.87 3.55 3.11
C TYR A 194 12.22 4.25 4.43
N ILE A 195 11.89 3.66 5.58
CA ILE A 195 12.20 4.25 6.88
C ILE A 195 13.64 3.92 7.26
N PRO A 196 14.45 4.93 7.68
CA PRO A 196 15.76 4.67 8.25
C PRO A 196 15.67 3.82 9.52
N LEU A 197 16.59 2.87 9.71
CA LEU A 197 16.64 2.04 10.93
C LEU A 197 16.79 2.88 12.21
N THR A 198 17.34 4.09 12.11
CA THR A 198 17.51 5.04 13.22
C THR A 198 16.24 5.73 13.63
N GLU A 199 15.16 5.66 12.82
CA GLU A 199 13.90 6.37 13.05
C GLU A 199 12.80 5.50 13.70
N TRP A 200 13.15 4.33 14.23
CA TRP A 200 12.22 3.40 14.88
C TRP A 200 11.29 4.06 15.90
N GLU A 201 11.82 4.94 16.76
CA GLU A 201 11.07 5.57 17.84
C GLU A 201 10.01 6.58 17.35
N TYR A 202 10.16 7.08 16.11
CA TYR A 202 9.26 8.05 15.51
C TYR A 202 8.14 7.42 14.69
N VAL A 203 8.20 6.10 14.46
CA VAL A 203 7.15 5.37 13.75
C VAL A 203 5.90 5.30 14.61
N ALA A 204 4.73 5.57 13.98
CA ALA A 204 3.43 5.47 14.67
C ALA A 204 3.25 4.07 15.28
N PRO A 205 2.71 3.95 16.51
CA PRO A 205 2.57 2.66 17.21
C PRO A 205 1.87 1.59 16.38
N GLU A 206 0.84 1.94 15.62
CA GLU A 206 0.14 1.02 14.73
C GLU A 206 1.06 0.36 13.71
N ALA A 207 1.96 1.13 13.11
CA ALA A 207 2.91 0.57 12.14
C ALA A 207 4.08 -0.13 12.86
N ARG A 208 4.67 0.55 13.86
CA ARG A 208 5.85 0.05 14.56
C ARG A 208 5.63 -1.32 15.22
N ASP A 209 4.47 -1.51 15.87
CA ASP A 209 4.21 -2.66 16.71
C ASP A 209 3.40 -3.76 15.98
N HIS A 210 2.83 -3.46 14.80
CA HIS A 210 1.92 -4.38 14.10
C HIS A 210 2.24 -4.60 12.62
N ASP A 211 2.84 -3.63 11.91
CA ASP A 211 3.30 -3.86 10.54
C ASP A 211 4.66 -4.62 10.55
N PRO A 212 4.94 -5.45 9.56
CA PRO A 212 6.22 -6.16 9.49
C PRO A 212 7.41 -5.18 9.34
N GLU A 213 8.49 -5.37 10.12
CA GLU A 213 9.72 -4.57 10.01
C GLU A 213 10.26 -4.53 8.58
N LEU A 214 10.15 -5.65 7.86
CA LEU A 214 10.56 -5.79 6.46
C LEU A 214 9.81 -4.84 5.52
N ALA A 215 8.58 -4.43 5.87
CA ALA A 215 7.78 -3.50 5.10
C ALA A 215 8.05 -2.02 5.44
N LEU A 216 8.82 -1.75 6.51
CA LEU A 216 9.04 -0.40 7.03
C LEU A 216 10.46 0.08 6.78
N PHE A 217 11.48 -0.72 7.14
CA PHE A 217 12.86 -0.26 7.28
C PHE A 217 13.75 -0.68 6.11
N SER A 218 14.65 0.25 5.71
CA SER A 218 15.53 0.04 4.56
C SER A 218 16.90 0.70 4.74
N GLY A 219 17.79 0.03 5.50
CA GLY A 219 19.15 0.50 5.72
C GLY A 219 19.24 1.71 6.66
N GLU A 220 20.42 2.33 6.70
CA GLU A 220 20.72 3.44 7.61
C GLU A 220 19.99 4.73 7.22
N ASP A 221 19.84 5.00 5.91
CA ASP A 221 19.21 6.20 5.36
C ASP A 221 17.82 5.96 4.76
N GLY A 222 17.31 4.73 4.87
CA GLY A 222 16.00 4.34 4.34
C GLY A 222 15.96 4.11 2.83
N LEU A 223 17.08 4.18 2.11
CA LEU A 223 17.09 4.19 0.64
C LEU A 223 17.64 2.91 -0.02
N ASP A 224 18.05 1.91 0.74
CA ASP A 224 18.70 0.73 0.18
C ASP A 224 17.78 -0.05 -0.78
N THR A 225 16.51 -0.22 -0.41
CA THR A 225 15.54 -0.87 -1.29
C THR A 225 15.25 -0.03 -2.53
N ILE A 226 15.12 1.28 -2.40
CA ILE A 226 14.91 2.19 -3.55
C ILE A 226 16.08 2.13 -4.52
N ARG A 227 17.34 2.10 -4.04
CA ARG A 227 18.52 1.89 -4.89
C ARG A 227 18.51 0.52 -5.58
N GLY A 228 17.98 -0.51 -4.90
CA GLY A 228 17.78 -1.82 -5.51
C GLY A 228 16.73 -1.79 -6.62
N ILE A 229 15.61 -1.13 -6.37
CA ILE A 229 14.52 -0.95 -7.35
C ILE A 229 14.99 -0.15 -8.55
N GLU A 230 15.81 0.89 -8.36
CA GLU A 230 16.38 1.66 -9.49
C GLU A 230 17.11 0.72 -10.47
N ARG A 231 18.02 -0.14 -9.99
CA ARG A 231 18.75 -1.09 -10.83
C ARG A 231 17.84 -2.09 -11.55
N VAL A 232 16.81 -2.57 -10.89
CA VAL A 232 15.82 -3.48 -11.48
C VAL A 232 14.98 -2.74 -12.52
N ALA A 233 14.52 -1.54 -12.23
CA ALA A 233 13.75 -0.71 -13.15
C ALA A 233 14.57 -0.34 -14.39
N ALA A 234 15.85 0.02 -14.22
CA ALA A 234 16.77 0.31 -15.32
C ALA A 234 16.93 -0.88 -16.28
N ARG A 235 16.86 -2.10 -15.78
CA ARG A 235 16.95 -3.34 -16.57
C ARG A 235 15.62 -3.71 -17.22
N LEU A 236 14.51 -3.58 -16.50
CA LEU A 236 13.20 -4.06 -16.93
C LEU A 236 12.48 -3.10 -17.89
N LEU A 237 12.63 -1.79 -17.68
CA LEU A 237 11.93 -0.79 -18.48
C LEU A 237 12.47 -0.72 -19.93
N ARG A 238 11.54 -0.64 -20.86
CA ARG A 238 11.88 -0.25 -22.23
C ARG A 238 12.30 1.22 -22.29
N PRO A 239 13.00 1.68 -23.35
CA PRO A 239 13.20 3.10 -23.60
C PRO A 239 11.88 3.88 -23.57
N GLY A 240 11.84 4.98 -22.81
CA GLY A 240 10.64 5.78 -22.58
C GLY A 240 9.66 5.20 -21.54
N GLY A 241 9.90 4.00 -21.01
CA GLY A 241 9.15 3.44 -19.87
C GLY A 241 9.41 4.24 -18.59
N VAL A 242 8.50 4.13 -17.63
CA VAL A 242 8.47 5.01 -16.44
C VAL A 242 8.63 4.20 -15.16
N VAL A 243 9.41 4.72 -14.21
CA VAL A 243 9.46 4.26 -12.83
C VAL A 243 8.69 5.23 -11.93
N VAL A 244 7.96 4.69 -10.95
CA VAL A 244 7.22 5.43 -9.93
C VAL A 244 7.54 4.78 -8.58
N VAL A 245 8.13 5.53 -7.64
CA VAL A 245 8.54 4.98 -6.34
C VAL A 245 8.09 5.89 -5.21
N GLU A 246 7.30 5.34 -4.28
CA GLU A 246 6.93 6.03 -3.04
C GLU A 246 8.14 6.18 -2.11
N HIS A 247 8.17 7.26 -1.32
CA HIS A 247 9.21 7.54 -0.34
C HIS A 247 8.67 8.39 0.83
N ALA A 248 9.47 8.54 1.90
CA ALA A 248 9.14 9.41 3.01
C ALA A 248 9.12 10.89 2.59
N ASP A 249 8.30 11.70 3.23
CA ASP A 249 8.19 13.15 2.94
C ASP A 249 9.52 13.91 3.12
N THR A 250 10.42 13.39 3.94
CA THR A 250 11.78 13.92 4.14
C THR A 250 12.76 13.57 3.01
N GLN A 251 12.42 12.61 2.14
CA GLN A 251 13.31 12.07 1.10
C GLN A 251 13.09 12.68 -0.30
N GLY A 252 12.12 13.60 -0.47
CA GLY A 252 11.79 14.19 -1.77
C GLY A 252 12.95 14.90 -2.49
N GLY A 253 13.94 15.40 -1.73
CA GLY A 253 15.17 15.95 -2.31
C GLY A 253 16.24 14.93 -2.66
N LEU A 254 16.12 13.69 -2.16
CA LEU A 254 17.14 12.64 -2.31
C LEU A 254 16.77 11.61 -3.37
N VAL A 255 15.50 11.15 -3.38
CA VAL A 255 15.09 10.03 -4.24
C VAL A 255 15.21 10.35 -5.72
N PRO A 256 14.85 11.56 -6.24
CA PRO A 256 15.08 11.89 -7.65
C PRO A 256 16.56 11.80 -8.07
N TRP A 257 17.51 12.07 -7.17
CA TRP A 257 18.94 11.93 -7.45
C TRP A 257 19.41 10.48 -7.67
N ILE A 258 18.65 9.48 -7.20
CA ILE A 258 18.92 8.08 -7.50
C ILE A 258 18.68 7.81 -9.00
N PHE A 259 17.69 8.51 -9.60
CA PHE A 259 17.29 8.40 -11.00
C PHE A 259 17.92 9.51 -11.86
N ARG A 260 19.28 9.61 -11.84
CA ARG A 260 20.02 10.64 -12.55
C ARG A 260 20.37 10.26 -13.99
N GLU A 261 20.73 11.26 -14.79
CA GLU A 261 21.04 11.08 -16.22
C GLU A 261 22.20 10.11 -16.45
N GLU A 262 23.26 10.16 -15.63
CA GLU A 262 24.40 9.28 -15.76
C GLU A 262 24.05 7.80 -15.57
N ALA A 263 22.95 7.51 -14.89
CA ALA A 263 22.40 6.16 -14.74
C ALA A 263 21.38 5.80 -15.84
N GLY A 264 21.22 6.66 -16.85
CA GLY A 264 20.33 6.45 -18.01
C GLY A 264 18.88 6.77 -17.72
N TRP A 265 18.62 7.80 -16.93
CA TRP A 265 17.28 8.32 -16.63
C TRP A 265 17.10 9.75 -17.14
N THR A 266 15.85 10.10 -17.46
CA THR A 266 15.42 11.47 -17.80
C THR A 266 14.17 11.82 -16.99
N ASP A 267 13.85 13.10 -16.94
CA ASP A 267 12.61 13.61 -16.34
C ASP A 267 12.41 13.19 -14.88
N ALA A 268 13.50 13.04 -14.12
CA ALA A 268 13.40 12.70 -12.70
C ALA A 268 12.73 13.85 -11.93
N ALA A 269 11.66 13.56 -11.20
CA ALA A 269 10.87 14.55 -10.49
C ALA A 269 10.30 13.98 -9.18
N ASP A 270 10.18 14.84 -8.15
CA ASP A 270 9.42 14.59 -6.93
C ASP A 270 7.98 15.07 -7.10
N HIS A 271 7.05 14.30 -6.56
CA HIS A 271 5.62 14.59 -6.57
C HIS A 271 5.05 14.61 -5.15
N ARG A 272 4.01 15.43 -4.97
CA ARG A 272 3.35 15.60 -3.69
C ARG A 272 2.03 14.85 -3.62
N ASP A 273 1.67 14.40 -2.43
CA ASP A 273 0.35 13.85 -2.13
C ASP A 273 -0.71 14.97 -1.99
N LEU A 274 -1.96 14.56 -1.71
CA LEU A 274 -3.08 15.49 -1.52
C LEU A 274 -2.92 16.41 -0.31
N ASN A 275 -2.02 16.09 0.62
CA ASN A 275 -1.65 16.93 1.76
C ASN A 275 -0.48 17.87 1.44
N ASN A 276 -0.07 17.95 0.16
CA ASN A 276 1.04 18.73 -0.33
C ASN A 276 2.41 18.38 0.30
N ARG A 277 2.59 17.11 0.70
CA ARG A 277 3.86 16.57 1.18
C ARG A 277 4.57 15.81 0.06
N PRO A 278 5.91 15.91 -0.09
CA PRO A 278 6.67 15.02 -0.96
C PRO A 278 6.25 13.56 -0.70
N ARG A 279 6.00 12.80 -1.76
CA ARG A 279 5.45 11.44 -1.56
C ARG A 279 6.03 10.39 -2.49
N PHE A 280 6.31 10.75 -3.73
CA PHE A 280 6.85 9.77 -4.68
C PHE A 280 7.70 10.45 -5.74
N ALA A 281 8.68 9.71 -6.21
CA ALA A 281 9.51 10.12 -7.33
C ALA A 281 9.12 9.38 -8.60
N THR A 282 9.28 10.04 -9.73
CA THR A 282 9.15 9.46 -11.07
C THR A 282 10.40 9.73 -11.88
N ALA A 283 10.70 8.83 -12.82
CA ALA A 283 11.70 9.06 -13.84
C ALA A 283 11.38 8.24 -15.09
N ARG A 284 11.95 8.63 -16.21
CA ARG A 284 11.77 7.95 -17.50
C ARG A 284 13.06 7.27 -17.95
N ARG A 285 12.98 6.04 -18.41
CA ARG A 285 14.14 5.33 -18.96
C ARG A 285 14.61 6.01 -20.23
N ALA A 286 15.86 6.49 -20.27
CA ALA A 286 16.44 7.10 -21.46
C ALA A 286 16.51 6.10 -22.62
N ALA A 287 16.50 6.62 -23.84
CA ALA A 287 16.90 5.83 -25.00
C ALA A 287 18.42 5.54 -24.92
N PRO A 288 18.87 4.39 -25.42
CA PRO A 288 20.28 4.03 -25.44
C PRO A 288 21.12 4.98 -26.30
#